data_bf855872770d9f9427a353df2027f282
#
_entry.id   bf855872770d9f9427a353df2027f282
#
_cell.length_a   1.000
_cell.length_b   1.000
_cell.length_c   1.000
_cell.angle_alpha   90.00
_cell.angle_beta   90.00
_cell.angle_gamma   90.00
#
_symmetry.space_group_name_H-M   'P 1'
#
loop_
_entity.id
_entity.type
_entity.pdbx_description
1 polymer ?
#
loop_
_entity_poly.entity_id
_entity_poly.type
_entity_poly.pdbx_seq_one_letter_code
_entity_poly.pdbx_strand_id
1 'polypeptide(L)'
;KVKSLLDSGMTDYMKILFLTFSILLFTSSVSVAYAQDEPKTYPNYRAYDYDGNTVRLTDLEGQVVLLNVWATWCIECLEEMPYLNELHEEYSPSGLKTLSVSIDTLSPDIVKEFAHDMDMTTEIWYDPRNNATREFRMMGPPITLLINGNGELIHEWKGPIFEGTDVEMRIESALGLTGIEESQEQIQNFELSQMDQLSIGVAFAAGLLSFLSPCVLPLIPAYASFITGMSLRDLSNAQSSGKPGKFNQDEITEST
;
A
#
# COMPACT_ATOMS: atom_id res chain seq x y z
N LYS A 1 20.44 58.96 -18.85
CA LYS A 1 20.20 58.02 -19.99
C LYS A 1 20.77 56.62 -19.78
N VAL A 2 21.91 56.48 -19.08
CA VAL A 2 22.52 55.15 -18.83
C VAL A 2 21.77 54.37 -17.75
N LYS A 3 21.20 55.04 -16.73
CA LYS A 3 20.46 54.43 -15.61
C LYS A 3 19.12 53.77 -16.05
N SER A 4 18.48 54.32 -17.09
CA SER A 4 17.21 53.83 -17.65
C SER A 4 17.39 52.55 -18.51
N LEU A 5 18.58 52.34 -19.08
CA LEU A 5 18.90 51.16 -19.87
C LEU A 5 19.29 49.94 -19.00
N LEU A 6 19.87 50.19 -17.81
CA LEU A 6 20.21 49.14 -16.86
C LEU A 6 18.97 48.59 -16.13
N ASP A 7 17.98 49.43 -15.83
CA ASP A 7 16.72 49.00 -15.16
C ASP A 7 15.83 48.14 -16.08
N SER A 8 15.79 48.44 -17.40
CA SER A 8 14.99 47.63 -18.35
C SER A 8 15.59 46.26 -18.63
N GLY A 9 16.91 46.17 -18.74
CA GLY A 9 17.60 44.88 -18.96
C GLY A 9 17.56 43.94 -17.77
N MET A 10 17.60 44.45 -16.55
CA MET A 10 17.59 43.67 -15.32
C MET A 10 16.23 43.07 -15.02
N THR A 11 15.14 43.76 -15.36
CA THR A 11 13.79 43.22 -15.23
C THR A 11 13.48 42.13 -16.26
N ASP A 12 14.00 42.23 -17.46
CA ASP A 12 13.80 41.21 -18.49
C ASP A 12 14.67 39.97 -18.22
N TYR A 13 15.89 40.11 -17.70
CA TYR A 13 16.71 38.98 -17.24
C TYR A 13 16.06 38.24 -16.08
N MET A 14 15.48 38.95 -15.10
CA MET A 14 14.75 38.31 -14.00
C MET A 14 13.52 37.56 -14.48
N LYS A 15 12.76 38.09 -15.44
CA LYS A 15 11.61 37.40 -16.04
C LYS A 15 12.02 36.11 -16.76
N ILE A 16 13.12 36.19 -17.53
CA ILE A 16 13.67 35.02 -18.23
C ILE A 16 14.16 33.96 -17.22
N LEU A 17 14.83 34.38 -16.15
CA LEU A 17 15.30 33.48 -15.08
C LEU A 17 14.15 32.80 -14.33
N PHE A 18 13.06 33.55 -14.03
CA PHE A 18 11.85 32.99 -13.45
C PHE A 18 11.13 32.04 -14.39
N LEU A 19 11.04 32.37 -15.68
CA LEU A 19 10.45 31.47 -16.68
C LEU A 19 11.25 30.19 -16.87
N THR A 20 12.58 30.28 -16.96
CA THR A 20 13.44 29.10 -17.09
C THR A 20 13.42 28.22 -15.84
N PHE A 21 13.40 28.84 -14.64
CA PHE A 21 13.29 28.13 -13.37
C PHE A 21 11.91 27.47 -13.21
N SER A 22 10.83 28.14 -13.64
CA SER A 22 9.48 27.57 -13.65
C SER A 22 9.36 26.39 -14.63
N ILE A 23 9.97 26.48 -15.81
CA ILE A 23 10.01 25.40 -16.79
C ILE A 23 10.85 24.22 -16.27
N LEU A 24 11.99 24.49 -15.60
CA LEU A 24 12.83 23.46 -15.00
C LEU A 24 12.13 22.73 -13.84
N LEU A 25 11.36 23.43 -13.03
CA LEU A 25 10.52 22.82 -11.99
C LEU A 25 9.36 22.00 -12.57
N PHE A 26 8.82 22.41 -13.74
CA PHE A 26 7.73 21.69 -14.39
C PHE A 26 8.22 20.41 -15.10
N THR A 27 9.45 20.38 -15.59
CA THR A 27 10.03 19.20 -16.25
C THR A 27 10.55 18.16 -15.27
N SER A 28 10.85 18.53 -14.01
CA SER A 28 11.29 17.58 -12.97
C SER A 28 10.14 16.80 -12.31
N SER A 29 8.89 17.15 -12.58
CA SER A 29 7.73 16.50 -11.96
C SER A 29 7.09 15.37 -12.79
N VAL A 30 7.65 14.98 -13.94
CA VAL A 30 7.02 14.01 -14.88
C VAL A 30 7.70 12.63 -14.87
N SER A 31 8.63 12.38 -13.96
CA SER A 31 9.17 11.02 -13.79
C SER A 31 8.75 10.42 -12.46
N VAL A 32 7.44 10.36 -12.19
CA VAL A 32 6.91 9.30 -11.35
C VAL A 32 6.94 8.05 -12.23
N ALA A 33 8.04 7.34 -12.22
CA ALA A 33 8.09 5.97 -12.66
C ALA A 33 7.05 5.23 -11.79
N TYR A 34 5.93 4.85 -12.38
CA TYR A 34 5.09 3.82 -11.82
C TYR A 34 6.00 2.59 -11.75
N ALA A 35 6.54 2.33 -10.57
CA ALA A 35 7.07 1.02 -10.25
C ALA A 35 5.84 0.11 -10.35
N GLN A 36 5.66 -0.53 -11.50
CA GLN A 36 4.76 -1.66 -11.61
C GLN A 36 5.38 -2.68 -10.66
N ASP A 37 4.68 -2.95 -9.53
CA ASP A 37 5.06 -4.02 -8.65
C ASP A 37 5.04 -5.28 -9.52
N GLU A 38 6.23 -5.87 -9.72
CA GLU A 38 6.35 -7.13 -10.43
C GLU A 38 5.45 -8.16 -9.73
N PRO A 39 4.64 -8.91 -10.48
CA PRO A 39 3.74 -9.88 -9.88
C PRO A 39 4.51 -10.83 -8.97
N LYS A 40 4.04 -10.97 -7.74
CA LYS A 40 4.68 -11.79 -6.73
C LYS A 40 4.42 -13.26 -7.03
N THR A 41 5.47 -14.02 -7.24
CA THR A 41 5.43 -15.46 -7.54
C THR A 41 6.28 -16.25 -6.55
N TYR A 42 6.02 -17.56 -6.44
CA TYR A 42 6.74 -18.45 -5.53
C TYR A 42 7.32 -19.68 -6.23
N PRO A 43 8.17 -19.52 -7.25
CA PRO A 43 8.65 -20.63 -8.09
C PRO A 43 9.53 -21.63 -7.32
N ASN A 44 10.10 -21.23 -6.20
CA ASN A 44 11.01 -22.07 -5.42
C ASN A 44 10.33 -22.79 -4.27
N TYR A 45 9.02 -22.53 -4.03
CA TYR A 45 8.34 -23.19 -2.94
C TYR A 45 8.15 -24.67 -3.21
N ARG A 46 8.56 -25.48 -2.25
CA ARG A 46 8.46 -26.94 -2.28
C ARG A 46 8.15 -27.51 -0.91
N ALA A 47 7.36 -28.56 -0.90
CA ALA A 47 6.99 -29.34 0.27
C ALA A 47 7.04 -30.83 -0.09
N TYR A 48 6.41 -31.68 0.70
CA TYR A 48 6.29 -33.11 0.47
C TYR A 48 4.81 -33.51 0.48
N ASP A 49 4.43 -34.48 -0.34
CA ASP A 49 3.17 -35.20 -0.19
C ASP A 49 3.26 -36.23 0.94
N TYR A 50 2.18 -36.93 1.23
CA TYR A 50 2.19 -37.97 2.27
C TYR A 50 3.02 -39.21 1.92
N ASP A 51 3.35 -39.43 0.66
CA ASP A 51 4.22 -40.50 0.20
C ASP A 51 5.70 -40.12 0.28
N GLY A 52 6.01 -38.89 0.67
CA GLY A 52 7.35 -38.33 0.80
C GLY A 52 7.95 -37.83 -0.50
N ASN A 53 7.17 -37.73 -1.57
CA ASN A 53 7.63 -37.15 -2.84
C ASN A 53 7.71 -35.62 -2.70
N THR A 54 8.70 -35.04 -3.34
CA THR A 54 8.80 -33.57 -3.41
C THR A 54 7.75 -33.02 -4.37
N VAL A 55 6.92 -32.12 -3.87
CA VAL A 55 5.92 -31.37 -4.62
C VAL A 55 6.30 -29.89 -4.66
N ARG A 56 5.93 -29.20 -5.74
CA ARG A 56 6.26 -27.81 -5.97
C ARG A 56 5.03 -27.03 -6.36
N LEU A 57 5.00 -25.76 -5.99
CA LEU A 57 3.90 -24.91 -6.41
C LEU A 57 3.84 -24.72 -7.94
N THR A 58 5.01 -24.78 -8.60
CA THR A 58 5.07 -24.76 -10.07
C THR A 58 4.45 -25.99 -10.74
N ASP A 59 4.27 -27.09 -10.02
CA ASP A 59 3.59 -28.29 -10.56
C ASP A 59 2.07 -28.06 -10.73
N LEU A 60 1.56 -26.95 -10.16
CA LEU A 60 0.16 -26.52 -10.22
C LEU A 60 -0.07 -25.36 -11.22
N GLU A 61 0.92 -25.03 -12.06
CA GLU A 61 0.76 -24.01 -13.10
C GLU A 61 -0.43 -24.36 -14.02
N GLY A 62 -1.19 -23.34 -14.40
CA GLY A 62 -2.43 -23.49 -15.15
C GLY A 62 -3.69 -23.64 -14.29
N GLN A 63 -3.56 -23.80 -12.97
CA GLN A 63 -4.67 -23.90 -12.03
C GLN A 63 -4.75 -22.65 -11.14
N VAL A 64 -5.96 -22.26 -10.75
CA VAL A 64 -6.17 -21.31 -9.66
C VAL A 64 -6.02 -22.07 -8.35
N VAL A 65 -5.10 -21.61 -7.48
CA VAL A 65 -4.75 -22.31 -6.24
C VAL A 65 -5.13 -21.44 -5.04
N LEU A 66 -5.93 -22.01 -4.13
CA LEU A 66 -6.12 -21.50 -2.77
C LEU A 66 -5.21 -22.30 -1.84
N LEU A 67 -4.08 -21.71 -1.45
CA LEU A 67 -3.09 -22.32 -0.59
C LEU A 67 -3.26 -21.79 0.82
N ASN A 68 -3.56 -22.68 1.77
CA ASN A 68 -3.62 -22.38 3.20
C ASN A 68 -2.43 -22.99 3.91
N VAL A 69 -1.76 -22.23 4.79
CA VAL A 69 -0.68 -22.71 5.65
C VAL A 69 -1.17 -22.83 7.08
N TRP A 70 -1.05 -24.02 7.64
CA TRP A 70 -1.59 -24.39 8.95
C TRP A 70 -0.63 -25.23 9.80
N ALA A 71 -1.02 -25.52 11.04
CA ALA A 71 -0.33 -26.47 11.91
C ALA A 71 -1.31 -27.08 12.93
N THR A 72 -1.03 -28.27 13.42
CA THR A 72 -1.86 -28.96 14.42
C THR A 72 -2.00 -28.22 15.75
N TRP A 73 -1.03 -27.38 16.08
CA TRP A 73 -1.01 -26.55 17.30
C TRP A 73 -1.64 -25.16 17.12
N CYS A 74 -2.08 -24.82 15.91
CA CYS A 74 -2.64 -23.51 15.57
C CYS A 74 -4.17 -23.54 15.76
N ILE A 75 -4.67 -22.98 16.85
CA ILE A 75 -6.11 -23.00 17.17
C ILE A 75 -6.93 -22.27 16.10
N GLU A 76 -6.50 -21.07 15.68
CA GLU A 76 -7.16 -20.28 14.64
C GLU A 76 -7.21 -21.01 13.30
N CYS A 77 -6.20 -21.84 12.99
CA CYS A 77 -6.21 -22.68 11.81
C CYS A 77 -7.33 -23.73 11.87
N LEU A 78 -7.57 -24.31 13.07
CA LEU A 78 -8.61 -25.33 13.23
C LEU A 78 -10.03 -24.72 13.09
N GLU A 79 -10.19 -23.49 13.51
CA GLU A 79 -11.47 -22.77 13.40
C GLU A 79 -11.86 -22.47 11.93
N GLU A 80 -10.89 -22.27 11.04
CA GLU A 80 -11.15 -21.99 9.61
C GLU A 80 -11.32 -23.26 8.76
N MET A 81 -10.92 -24.47 9.24
CA MET A 81 -10.94 -25.71 8.46
C MET A 81 -12.31 -26.08 7.87
N PRO A 82 -13.44 -25.96 8.61
CA PRO A 82 -14.75 -26.22 8.02
C PRO A 82 -15.04 -25.33 6.80
N TYR A 83 -14.70 -24.05 6.88
CA TYR A 83 -14.91 -23.11 5.79
C TYR A 83 -13.99 -23.39 4.60
N LEU A 84 -12.75 -23.81 4.84
CA LEU A 84 -11.85 -24.25 3.76
C LEU A 84 -12.36 -25.50 3.04
N ASN A 85 -12.99 -26.43 3.77
CA ASN A 85 -13.66 -27.59 3.17
C ASN A 85 -14.85 -27.17 2.30
N GLU A 86 -15.68 -26.23 2.78
CA GLU A 86 -16.81 -25.68 2.01
C GLU A 86 -16.32 -25.05 0.71
N LEU A 87 -15.31 -24.19 0.76
CA LEU A 87 -14.70 -23.57 -0.41
C LEU A 87 -14.13 -24.63 -1.38
N HIS A 88 -13.51 -25.67 -0.84
CA HIS A 88 -13.01 -26.78 -1.66
C HIS A 88 -14.14 -27.49 -2.38
N GLU A 89 -15.21 -27.87 -1.69
CA GLU A 89 -16.35 -28.60 -2.25
C GLU A 89 -17.09 -27.76 -3.30
N GLU A 90 -17.28 -26.49 -3.05
CA GLU A 90 -18.01 -25.58 -3.92
C GLU A 90 -17.24 -25.25 -5.20
N TYR A 91 -15.96 -24.91 -5.10
CA TYR A 91 -15.20 -24.35 -6.22
C TYR A 91 -14.28 -25.35 -6.94
N SER A 92 -14.01 -26.54 -6.36
CA SER A 92 -13.18 -27.55 -7.06
C SER A 92 -13.79 -28.01 -8.38
N PRO A 93 -15.13 -28.16 -8.55
CA PRO A 93 -15.72 -28.46 -9.84
C PRO A 93 -15.50 -27.37 -10.89
N SER A 94 -15.30 -26.13 -10.46
CA SER A 94 -15.03 -24.97 -11.30
C SER A 94 -13.54 -24.74 -11.58
N GLY A 95 -12.67 -25.61 -11.06
CA GLY A 95 -11.22 -25.57 -11.33
C GLY A 95 -10.36 -24.97 -10.22
N LEU A 96 -10.93 -24.70 -9.04
CA LEU A 96 -10.12 -24.30 -7.88
C LEU A 96 -9.34 -25.51 -7.34
N LYS A 97 -8.04 -25.33 -7.16
CA LYS A 97 -7.20 -26.25 -6.40
C LYS A 97 -7.02 -25.75 -4.98
N THR A 98 -7.67 -26.37 -4.01
CA THR A 98 -7.45 -26.04 -2.59
C THR A 98 -6.34 -26.94 -2.05
N LEU A 99 -5.35 -26.29 -1.42
CA LEU A 99 -4.13 -26.94 -0.93
C LEU A 99 -3.86 -26.47 0.51
N SER A 100 -3.73 -27.42 1.43
CA SER A 100 -3.40 -27.15 2.83
C SER A 100 -1.97 -27.61 3.14
N VAL A 101 -1.09 -26.68 3.53
CA VAL A 101 0.31 -26.95 3.81
C VAL A 101 0.54 -26.95 5.32
N SER A 102 0.86 -28.13 5.87
CA SER A 102 1.25 -28.26 7.28
C SER A 102 2.72 -27.87 7.47
N ILE A 103 2.99 -26.98 8.42
CA ILE A 103 4.34 -26.61 8.85
C ILE A 103 4.76 -27.32 10.15
N ASP A 104 4.08 -28.39 10.50
CA ASP A 104 4.42 -29.20 11.66
C ASP A 104 5.80 -29.87 11.54
N THR A 105 6.48 -30.01 12.66
CA THR A 105 7.72 -30.80 12.77
C THR A 105 7.44 -32.25 13.21
N LEU A 106 6.16 -32.60 13.36
CA LEU A 106 5.71 -33.98 13.69
C LEU A 106 5.93 -34.90 12.49
N SER A 107 5.76 -36.23 12.71
CA SER A 107 5.80 -37.14 11.58
C SER A 107 4.60 -36.93 10.63
N PRO A 108 4.75 -37.18 9.32
CA PRO A 108 3.65 -37.07 8.37
C PRO A 108 2.42 -37.89 8.76
N ASP A 109 2.61 -39.06 9.37
CA ASP A 109 1.52 -39.94 9.80
C ASP A 109 0.64 -39.28 10.89
N ILE A 110 1.26 -38.57 11.85
CA ILE A 110 0.53 -37.85 12.90
C ILE A 110 -0.25 -36.69 12.30
N VAL A 111 0.34 -35.94 11.39
CA VAL A 111 -0.35 -34.84 10.69
C VAL A 111 -1.52 -35.37 9.86
N LYS A 112 -1.33 -36.52 9.19
CA LYS A 112 -2.36 -37.17 8.40
C LYS A 112 -3.53 -37.67 9.26
N GLU A 113 -3.23 -38.32 10.40
CA GLU A 113 -4.25 -38.77 11.36
C GLU A 113 -5.04 -37.56 11.90
N PHE A 114 -4.34 -36.51 12.27
CA PHE A 114 -4.96 -35.28 12.77
C PHE A 114 -5.87 -34.63 11.71
N ALA A 115 -5.40 -34.51 10.47
CA ALA A 115 -6.18 -33.96 9.36
C ALA A 115 -7.44 -34.80 9.08
N HIS A 116 -7.32 -36.13 9.18
CA HIS A 116 -8.47 -37.02 9.06
C HIS A 116 -9.48 -36.80 10.20
N ASP A 117 -9.02 -36.66 11.44
CA ASP A 117 -9.89 -36.42 12.59
C ASP A 117 -10.60 -35.05 12.54
N MET A 118 -10.02 -34.11 11.80
CA MET A 118 -10.60 -32.79 11.52
C MET A 118 -11.45 -32.76 10.24
N ASP A 119 -11.74 -33.90 9.64
CA ASP A 119 -12.52 -34.03 8.40
C ASP A 119 -11.99 -33.15 7.25
N MET A 120 -10.67 -32.94 7.15
CA MET A 120 -10.09 -32.14 6.08
C MET A 120 -10.23 -32.84 4.72
N THR A 121 -10.87 -32.17 3.76
CA THR A 121 -11.11 -32.68 2.40
C THR A 121 -10.11 -32.16 1.37
N THR A 122 -9.33 -31.16 1.74
CA THR A 122 -8.34 -30.51 0.87
C THR A 122 -7.10 -31.40 0.67
N GLU A 123 -6.36 -31.17 -0.42
CA GLU A 123 -5.05 -31.80 -0.58
C GLU A 123 -4.08 -31.27 0.45
N ILE A 124 -3.29 -32.16 1.07
CA ILE A 124 -2.38 -31.78 2.15
C ILE A 124 -0.93 -32.01 1.71
N TRP A 125 -0.14 -30.96 1.82
CA TRP A 125 1.31 -31.01 1.72
C TRP A 125 1.94 -30.84 3.10
N TYR A 126 3.14 -31.38 3.24
CA TYR A 126 3.89 -31.39 4.50
C TYR A 126 5.21 -30.65 4.34
N ASP A 127 5.43 -29.60 5.13
CA ASP A 127 6.65 -28.76 5.13
C ASP A 127 7.37 -28.75 6.50
N PRO A 128 8.03 -29.86 6.88
CA PRO A 128 8.68 -30.00 8.20
C PRO A 128 9.85 -29.05 8.42
N ARG A 129 10.32 -28.41 7.33
CA ARG A 129 11.40 -27.43 7.39
C ARG A 129 10.88 -26.01 7.49
N ASN A 130 9.57 -25.85 7.47
CA ASN A 130 8.90 -24.56 7.55
C ASN A 130 9.43 -23.56 6.50
N ASN A 131 9.61 -24.03 5.26
CA ASN A 131 10.02 -23.17 4.14
C ASN A 131 8.94 -22.12 3.83
N ALA A 132 7.67 -22.46 4.08
CA ALA A 132 6.53 -21.57 3.90
C ALA A 132 6.72 -20.24 4.62
N THR A 133 7.16 -20.26 5.89
CA THR A 133 7.39 -19.03 6.66
C THR A 133 8.36 -18.07 5.97
N ARG A 134 9.43 -18.60 5.38
CA ARG A 134 10.43 -17.80 4.67
C ARG A 134 9.95 -17.36 3.29
N GLU A 135 9.37 -18.30 2.53
CA GLU A 135 8.98 -18.05 1.14
C GLU A 135 7.80 -17.08 1.07
N PHE A 136 6.79 -17.27 1.91
CA PHE A 136 5.60 -16.42 1.97
C PHE A 136 5.77 -15.20 2.88
N ARG A 137 6.93 -15.06 3.56
CA ARG A 137 7.24 -13.96 4.51
C ARG A 137 6.18 -13.81 5.59
N MET A 138 5.66 -14.93 6.08
CA MET A 138 4.65 -14.96 7.13
C MET A 138 5.29 -14.93 8.53
N MET A 139 4.58 -14.37 9.51
CA MET A 139 5.02 -14.40 10.92
C MET A 139 4.57 -15.68 11.66
N GLY A 140 3.56 -16.37 11.14
CA GLY A 140 2.99 -17.59 11.69
C GLY A 140 1.70 -17.97 10.95
N PRO A 141 1.20 -19.21 11.16
CA PRO A 141 -0.08 -19.65 10.62
C PRO A 141 -1.25 -19.02 11.41
N PRO A 142 -2.47 -18.93 10.81
CA PRO A 142 -2.73 -19.26 9.43
C PRO A 142 -2.39 -18.12 8.45
N ILE A 143 -2.12 -18.50 7.21
CA ILE A 143 -2.08 -17.59 6.08
C ILE A 143 -2.71 -18.29 4.89
N THR A 144 -3.55 -17.58 4.16
CA THR A 144 -4.16 -18.09 2.93
C THR A 144 -3.75 -17.25 1.75
N LEU A 145 -3.32 -17.91 0.67
CA LEU A 145 -2.86 -17.29 -0.56
C LEU A 145 -3.76 -17.73 -1.71
N LEU A 146 -4.23 -16.77 -2.51
CA LEU A 146 -4.89 -17.04 -3.77
C LEU A 146 -3.90 -16.77 -4.91
N ILE A 147 -3.66 -17.78 -5.73
CA ILE A 147 -2.65 -17.78 -6.80
C ILE A 147 -3.35 -18.10 -8.11
N ASN A 148 -3.10 -17.32 -9.16
CA ASN A 148 -3.69 -17.55 -10.47
C ASN A 148 -2.95 -18.65 -11.26
N GLY A 149 -3.49 -19.03 -12.44
CA GLY A 149 -2.89 -20.04 -13.31
C GLY A 149 -1.48 -19.71 -13.83
N ASN A 150 -1.05 -18.45 -13.76
CA ASN A 150 0.32 -18.02 -14.11
C ASN A 150 1.30 -18.17 -12.92
N GLY A 151 0.84 -18.63 -11.76
CA GLY A 151 1.65 -18.70 -10.54
C GLY A 151 1.80 -17.37 -9.81
N GLU A 152 1.01 -16.35 -10.16
CA GLU A 152 1.07 -15.03 -9.57
C GLU A 152 0.12 -14.94 -8.37
N LEU A 153 0.60 -14.32 -7.28
CA LEU A 153 -0.22 -14.03 -6.11
C LEU A 153 -1.28 -12.98 -6.45
N ILE A 154 -2.55 -13.36 -6.36
CA ILE A 154 -3.70 -12.45 -6.49
C ILE A 154 -3.98 -11.76 -5.15
N HIS A 155 -4.05 -12.56 -4.07
CA HIS A 155 -4.36 -12.05 -2.74
C HIS A 155 -3.74 -12.88 -1.63
N GLU A 156 -3.57 -12.24 -0.46
CA GLU A 156 -2.99 -12.84 0.75
C GLU A 156 -3.84 -12.43 1.96
N TRP A 157 -4.43 -13.41 2.65
CA TRP A 157 -5.10 -13.21 3.93
C TRP A 157 -4.18 -13.63 5.06
N LYS A 158 -3.89 -12.70 5.98
CA LYS A 158 -3.09 -12.96 7.20
C LYS A 158 -4.02 -13.16 8.38
N GLY A 159 -3.99 -14.34 8.96
CA GLY A 159 -4.95 -14.79 9.95
C GLY A 159 -6.06 -15.63 9.33
N PRO A 160 -7.00 -16.11 10.17
CA PRO A 160 -8.04 -17.03 9.76
C PRO A 160 -9.04 -16.38 8.78
N ILE A 161 -9.55 -17.17 7.86
CA ILE A 161 -10.61 -16.79 6.93
C ILE A 161 -11.94 -17.42 7.37
N PHE A 162 -13.03 -16.69 7.16
CA PHE A 162 -14.38 -17.11 7.55
C PHE A 162 -15.41 -16.66 6.51
N GLU A 163 -16.57 -17.25 6.54
CA GLU A 163 -17.73 -16.81 5.77
C GLU A 163 -17.98 -15.29 5.95
N GLY A 164 -18.25 -14.61 4.84
CA GLY A 164 -18.45 -13.15 4.82
C GLY A 164 -17.17 -12.33 4.67
N THR A 165 -16.01 -12.98 4.53
CA THR A 165 -14.80 -12.34 4.01
C THR A 165 -14.89 -12.21 2.47
N ASP A 166 -13.92 -11.54 1.83
CA ASP A 166 -13.92 -11.35 0.37
C ASP A 166 -13.36 -12.55 -0.41
N VAL A 167 -13.24 -13.72 0.24
CA VAL A 167 -12.58 -14.92 -0.31
C VAL A 167 -13.33 -15.45 -1.52
N GLU A 168 -14.64 -15.68 -1.38
CA GLU A 168 -15.50 -16.21 -2.46
C GLU A 168 -15.46 -15.31 -3.70
N MET A 169 -15.69 -14.02 -3.51
CA MET A 169 -15.66 -13.04 -4.60
C MET A 169 -14.32 -13.07 -5.35
N ARG A 170 -13.20 -13.22 -4.64
CA ARG A 170 -11.87 -13.29 -5.26
C ARG A 170 -11.61 -14.61 -5.96
N ILE A 171 -12.09 -15.72 -5.40
CA ILE A 171 -12.04 -17.03 -6.05
C ILE A 171 -12.84 -17.00 -7.34
N GLU A 172 -14.07 -16.50 -7.31
CA GLU A 172 -14.94 -16.39 -8.47
C GLU A 172 -14.31 -15.51 -9.56
N SER A 173 -13.74 -14.39 -9.17
CA SER A 173 -13.00 -13.52 -10.09
C SER A 173 -11.80 -14.22 -10.72
N ALA A 174 -11.01 -14.96 -9.92
CA ALA A 174 -9.83 -15.67 -10.39
C ALA A 174 -10.19 -16.84 -11.34
N LEU A 175 -11.35 -17.47 -11.12
CA LEU A 175 -11.89 -18.54 -11.96
C LEU A 175 -12.64 -18.02 -13.20
N GLY A 176 -12.85 -16.68 -13.31
CA GLY A 176 -13.64 -16.09 -14.40
C GLY A 176 -15.14 -16.42 -14.31
N LEU A 177 -15.65 -16.76 -13.11
CA LEU A 177 -17.06 -17.11 -12.90
C LEU A 177 -17.94 -15.87 -12.75
N THR A 178 -17.37 -14.76 -12.31
CA THR A 178 -18.06 -13.48 -12.29
C THR A 178 -17.90 -12.81 -13.64
N GLY A 179 -18.99 -12.52 -14.34
CA GLY A 179 -18.99 -11.71 -15.55
C GLY A 179 -18.64 -10.22 -15.28
N ILE A 180 -17.70 -9.98 -14.35
CA ILE A 180 -17.31 -8.66 -13.80
C ILE A 180 -16.07 -8.10 -14.53
N GLU A 181 -15.51 -8.79 -15.52
CA GLU A 181 -14.37 -8.24 -16.27
C GLU A 181 -14.70 -6.89 -16.94
N GLU A 182 -15.97 -6.63 -17.30
CA GLU A 182 -16.39 -5.32 -17.82
C GLU A 182 -16.61 -4.25 -16.73
N SER A 183 -16.83 -4.64 -15.47
CA SER A 183 -17.18 -3.69 -14.41
C SER A 183 -15.96 -3.05 -13.74
N GLN A 184 -14.83 -3.72 -13.66
CA GLN A 184 -13.63 -3.17 -13.03
C GLN A 184 -12.91 -2.17 -13.94
N GLU A 185 -12.86 -2.41 -15.24
CA GLU A 185 -12.36 -1.41 -16.19
C GLU A 185 -13.26 -0.17 -16.26
N GLN A 186 -14.58 -0.34 -16.16
CA GLN A 186 -15.51 0.79 -16.13
C GLN A 186 -15.46 1.58 -14.82
N ILE A 187 -15.28 0.94 -13.66
CA ILE A 187 -15.16 1.62 -12.37
C ILE A 187 -13.84 2.38 -12.30
N GLN A 188 -12.72 1.79 -12.71
CA GLN A 188 -11.44 2.48 -12.77
C GLN A 188 -11.44 3.64 -13.77
N ASN A 189 -12.04 3.45 -14.95
CA ASN A 189 -12.13 4.52 -15.95
C ASN A 189 -13.13 5.62 -15.55
N PHE A 190 -14.20 5.28 -14.80
CA PHE A 190 -15.14 6.26 -14.27
C PHE A 190 -14.52 7.09 -13.14
N GLU A 191 -13.81 6.48 -12.22
CA GLU A 191 -13.11 7.20 -11.15
C GLU A 191 -11.97 8.07 -11.70
N LEU A 192 -11.15 7.57 -12.63
CA LEU A 192 -10.06 8.33 -13.23
C LEU A 192 -10.57 9.51 -14.07
N SER A 193 -11.66 9.37 -14.81
CA SER A 193 -12.18 10.46 -15.66
C SER A 193 -12.87 11.59 -14.88
N GLN A 194 -13.40 11.30 -13.68
CA GLN A 194 -13.96 12.34 -12.80
C GLN A 194 -12.93 12.97 -11.87
N MET A 195 -11.87 12.24 -11.49
CA MET A 195 -10.84 12.75 -10.59
C MET A 195 -9.88 13.74 -11.27
N ASP A 196 -9.68 13.66 -12.58
CA ASP A 196 -8.68 14.47 -13.28
C ASP A 196 -9.08 15.94 -13.43
N GLN A 197 -10.38 16.30 -13.46
CA GLN A 197 -10.82 17.68 -13.55
C GLN A 197 -11.19 18.35 -12.22
N LEU A 198 -11.60 17.56 -11.21
CA LEU A 198 -11.98 18.10 -9.89
C LEU A 198 -10.83 18.14 -8.89
N SER A 199 -9.81 17.31 -9.07
CA SER A 199 -8.83 17.01 -8.03
C SER A 199 -7.89 18.16 -7.71
N ILE A 200 -7.36 18.87 -8.72
CA ILE A 200 -6.37 19.95 -8.48
C ILE A 200 -7.05 21.16 -7.86
N GLY A 201 -8.23 21.53 -8.33
CA GLY A 201 -8.98 22.67 -7.79
C GLY A 201 -9.49 22.43 -6.38
N VAL A 202 -10.01 21.25 -6.11
CA VAL A 202 -10.51 20.87 -4.79
C VAL A 202 -9.37 20.71 -3.78
N ALA A 203 -8.26 20.09 -4.18
CA ALA A 203 -7.07 19.95 -3.33
C ALA A 203 -6.45 21.31 -3.00
N PHE A 204 -6.39 22.23 -3.98
CA PHE A 204 -5.90 23.57 -3.76
C PHE A 204 -6.86 24.39 -2.88
N ALA A 205 -8.16 24.29 -3.08
CA ALA A 205 -9.17 24.94 -2.22
C ALA A 205 -9.16 24.38 -0.79
N ALA A 206 -9.02 23.05 -0.63
CA ALA A 206 -8.90 22.42 0.68
C ALA A 206 -7.61 22.83 1.39
N GLY A 207 -6.50 22.96 0.68
CA GLY A 207 -5.24 23.48 1.20
C GLY A 207 -5.35 24.94 1.66
N LEU A 208 -6.00 25.80 0.88
CA LEU A 208 -6.26 27.19 1.26
C LEU A 208 -7.19 27.30 2.49
N LEU A 209 -8.23 26.47 2.55
CA LEU A 209 -9.13 26.41 3.70
C LEU A 209 -8.42 25.95 4.98
N SER A 210 -7.42 25.08 4.86
CA SER A 210 -6.58 24.64 5.99
C SER A 210 -5.78 25.80 6.61
N PHE A 211 -5.31 26.74 5.81
CA PHE A 211 -4.62 27.96 6.31
C PHE A 211 -5.57 28.94 7.00
N LEU A 212 -6.86 28.94 6.63
CA LEU A 212 -7.88 29.78 7.26
C LEU A 212 -8.49 29.15 8.52
N SER A 213 -8.04 27.96 8.90
CA SER A 213 -8.48 27.29 10.13
C SER A 213 -8.20 28.18 11.36
N PRO A 214 -9.17 28.34 12.27
CA PRO A 214 -9.00 29.15 13.47
C PRO A 214 -7.87 28.68 14.39
N CYS A 215 -7.36 27.45 14.16
CA CYS A 215 -6.22 26.92 14.91
C CYS A 215 -4.85 27.41 14.36
N VAL A 216 -4.76 27.80 13.08
CA VAL A 216 -3.50 28.23 12.45
C VAL A 216 -3.36 29.75 12.48
N LEU A 217 -4.46 30.50 12.38
CA LEU A 217 -4.48 31.96 12.40
C LEU A 217 -3.75 32.59 13.61
N PRO A 218 -3.87 32.07 14.85
CA PRO A 218 -3.12 32.62 16.00
C PRO A 218 -1.62 32.38 15.96
N LEU A 219 -1.15 31.37 15.18
CA LEU A 219 0.28 31.04 15.10
C LEU A 219 1.05 31.85 14.06
N ILE A 220 0.37 32.49 13.09
CA ILE A 220 1.01 33.31 12.05
C ILE A 220 1.81 34.47 12.61
N PRO A 221 1.30 35.27 13.60
CA PRO A 221 2.08 36.36 14.18
C PRO A 221 3.31 35.86 14.94
N ALA A 222 3.20 34.72 15.64
CA ALA A 222 4.31 34.13 16.38
C ALA A 222 5.41 33.61 15.43
N TYR A 223 5.02 32.99 14.30
CA TYR A 223 5.95 32.50 13.29
C TYR A 223 6.65 33.63 12.52
N ALA A 224 5.91 34.69 12.19
CA ALA A 224 6.47 35.90 11.59
C ALA A 224 7.47 36.59 12.52
N SER A 225 7.19 36.66 13.82
CA SER A 225 8.11 37.22 14.84
C SER A 225 9.39 36.39 14.94
N PHE A 226 9.28 35.06 14.83
CA PHE A 226 10.44 34.18 14.91
C PHE A 226 11.35 34.33 13.69
N ILE A 227 10.78 34.43 12.46
CA ILE A 227 11.58 34.56 11.23
C ILE A 227 12.21 35.96 11.11
N THR A 228 11.51 37.01 11.52
CA THR A 228 11.98 38.40 11.41
C THR A 228 12.80 38.86 12.59
N GLY A 229 12.90 38.05 13.67
CA GLY A 229 13.58 38.43 14.90
C GLY A 229 12.91 39.62 15.64
N MET A 230 11.70 40.00 15.23
CA MET A 230 10.95 41.08 15.86
C MET A 230 10.06 40.56 17.00
N SER A 231 10.08 41.24 18.12
CA SER A 231 9.20 40.92 19.24
C SER A 231 7.74 41.28 18.89
N LEU A 232 6.77 40.50 19.44
CA LEU A 232 5.32 40.76 19.26
C LEU A 232 4.93 42.21 19.69
N ARG A 233 5.69 42.82 20.56
CA ARG A 233 5.51 44.24 20.98
C ARG A 233 5.84 45.22 19.86
N ASP A 234 6.80 44.92 19.02
CA ASP A 234 7.20 45.80 17.90
C ASP A 234 6.17 45.76 16.77
N LEU A 235 5.52 44.61 16.56
CA LEU A 235 4.42 44.47 15.58
C LEU A 235 3.17 45.25 16.02
N SER A 236 2.82 45.23 17.30
CA SER A 236 1.67 45.98 17.81
C SER A 236 1.91 47.52 17.76
N ASN A 237 3.14 47.99 17.95
CA ASN A 237 3.52 49.37 17.84
C ASN A 237 3.61 49.87 16.39
N ALA A 238 4.02 49.00 15.45
CA ALA A 238 4.06 49.35 14.03
C ALA A 238 2.66 49.56 13.44
N GLN A 239 1.67 48.85 13.98
CA GLN A 239 0.28 48.93 13.52
C GLN A 239 -0.43 50.22 14.04
N SER A 240 0.05 50.78 15.14
CA SER A 240 -0.53 52.01 15.76
C SER A 240 0.11 53.31 15.28
N SER A 241 1.29 53.29 14.66
CA SER A 241 2.02 54.54 14.36
C SER A 241 2.30 54.83 12.89
N GLY A 242 1.98 53.97 11.94
CA GLY A 242 2.07 54.24 10.51
C GLY A 242 3.43 54.71 9.97
N LYS A 243 4.54 54.53 10.72
CA LYS A 243 5.89 54.92 10.32
C LYS A 243 6.85 53.75 10.39
N PRO A 244 7.67 53.48 9.37
CA PRO A 244 8.67 52.45 9.42
C PRO A 244 9.76 52.76 10.43
N GLY A 245 9.89 51.94 11.48
CA GLY A 245 10.91 52.09 12.51
C GLY A 245 12.31 51.81 11.94
N LYS A 246 13.25 52.68 12.24
CA LYS A 246 14.68 52.47 11.96
C LYS A 246 15.22 51.42 12.90
N PHE A 247 15.86 50.44 12.33
CA PHE A 247 16.58 49.38 13.03
C PHE A 247 17.86 49.94 13.66
N ASN A 248 18.00 49.95 14.99
CA ASN A 248 19.23 50.24 15.69
C ASN A 248 20.01 48.95 15.93
N GLN A 249 21.22 48.90 15.41
CA GLN A 249 22.12 47.74 15.38
C GLN A 249 23.07 47.61 16.58
N ASP A 250 22.85 48.44 17.63
CA ASP A 250 23.86 48.65 18.67
C ASP A 250 23.63 47.85 19.99
N GLU A 251 22.75 46.85 20.02
CA GLU A 251 22.40 46.18 21.29
C GLU A 251 22.73 44.66 21.30
N ILE A 252 23.74 44.21 20.55
CA ILE A 252 24.20 42.81 20.59
C ILE A 252 25.66 42.72 21.09
N THR A 253 26.00 43.43 22.14
CA THR A 253 27.29 43.22 22.81
C THR A 253 27.21 43.48 24.31
N GLU A 254 26.33 42.80 25.05
CA GLU A 254 26.52 42.64 26.50
C GLU A 254 25.57 41.54 27.02
N SER A 255 26.03 40.28 26.97
CA SER A 255 25.86 39.27 28.03
C SER A 255 26.62 38.01 27.63
N THR A 256 27.86 38.00 28.04
CA THR A 256 28.60 36.77 28.29
C THR A 256 28.15 36.21 29.61
#